data_86eea4b3363238e8f75dd4a33038b9ab
#
_entry.id   86eea4b3363238e8f75dd4a33038b9ab
#
_cell.length_a   1.000
_cell.length_b   1.000
_cell.length_c   1.000
_cell.angle_alpha   90.00
_cell.angle_beta   90.00
_cell.angle_gamma   90.00
#
_symmetry.space_group_name_H-M   'P 1'
#
loop_
_entity.id
_entity.type
_entity.pdbx_description
1 polymer ?
#
loop_
_entity_poly.entity_id
_entity_poly.type
_entity_poly.pdbx_seq_one_letter_code
_entity_poly.pdbx_strand_id
1 'polypeptide(L)'
;MHLPEEFLRYTREVMGEERFQQYLKSFDEEVPVSIRLNPKKVSHCQYEPIPWCRNAYYLKQRPQFTMDPLLHAGCYYVQEAASMFLDEVLRQHVDSRELTNGKCLDLCAAPGGKSTLLRSALPDDCILYSNEPIRNRANILLENVTKWGYKNHIVTNVYPKDYRAAKLRFDIILCDVPCSGEGMFRKDEATIREWSPKNVEKCWQLQRDIVSNAWDCLNNGGLFIYSTCTFNTKENEENIRWILEEFDAEVLPVDTKPEWHITGSLLPCFTAPVYRFIPGISRGEGLFMCVLRKGGEKSVPPKGKSLTALEPPSLHVSEPLVELTYGQAMAYLRGEALPLPPDTPRGIVEVAFMGHPLGTVKNIGTRANNLYPKEWRIKTTHIPTDYEAILGHT
;
A
#
# COMPACT_ATOMS: atom_id res chain seq x y z
N MET A 1 17.71 0.53 21.62
CA MET A 1 17.78 1.15 20.26
C MET A 1 18.45 2.52 20.41
N HIS A 2 19.43 2.88 19.57
CA HIS A 2 20.14 4.16 19.65
C HIS A 2 19.68 5.06 18.51
N LEU A 3 18.97 6.15 18.84
CA LEU A 3 18.52 7.15 17.88
C LEU A 3 19.60 8.26 17.71
N PRO A 4 19.76 8.82 16.49
CA PRO A 4 20.72 9.90 16.25
C PRO A 4 20.43 11.15 17.10
N GLU A 5 21.45 11.78 17.66
CA GLU A 5 21.28 12.97 18.50
C GLU A 5 20.62 14.14 17.77
N GLU A 6 20.98 14.35 16.50
CA GLU A 6 20.37 15.39 15.66
C GLU A 6 18.88 15.13 15.43
N PHE A 7 18.49 13.85 15.23
CA PHE A 7 17.08 13.46 15.13
C PHE A 7 16.34 13.77 16.44
N LEU A 8 16.88 13.34 17.57
CA LEU A 8 16.26 13.57 18.88
C LEU A 8 16.05 15.06 19.17
N ARG A 9 17.07 15.88 18.90
CA ARG A 9 16.99 17.33 19.07
C ARG A 9 15.91 17.95 18.20
N TYR A 10 15.95 17.67 16.91
CA TYR A 10 15.01 18.21 15.92
C TYR A 10 13.58 17.76 16.20
N THR A 11 13.38 16.47 16.43
CA THR A 11 12.05 15.90 16.67
C THR A 11 11.42 16.43 17.97
N ARG A 12 12.24 16.63 19.02
CA ARG A 12 11.78 17.29 20.25
C ARG A 12 11.32 18.72 20.01
N GLU A 13 12.06 19.48 19.20
CA GLU A 13 11.69 20.86 18.85
C GLU A 13 10.37 20.91 18.08
N VAL A 14 10.19 20.03 17.10
CA VAL A 14 9.01 19.98 16.23
C VAL A 14 7.77 19.46 16.98
N MET A 15 7.91 18.39 17.77
CA MET A 15 6.78 17.77 18.47
C MET A 15 6.39 18.51 19.77
N GLY A 16 7.32 19.25 20.37
CA GLY A 16 7.23 19.72 21.74
C GLY A 16 7.49 18.61 22.76
N GLU A 17 7.82 18.97 24.00
CA GLU A 17 8.31 18.01 25.01
C GLU A 17 7.31 16.88 25.31
N GLU A 18 6.05 17.20 25.50
CA GLU A 18 5.03 16.20 25.88
C GLU A 18 4.86 15.09 24.82
N ARG A 19 4.63 15.47 23.56
CA ARG A 19 4.48 14.50 22.45
C ARG A 19 5.78 13.73 22.20
N PHE A 20 6.91 14.41 22.33
CA PHE A 20 8.21 13.78 22.15
C PHE A 20 8.46 12.68 23.18
N GLN A 21 8.09 12.90 24.45
CA GLN A 21 8.20 11.87 25.49
C GLN A 21 7.25 10.69 25.24
N GLN A 22 6.02 10.95 24.79
CA GLN A 22 5.09 9.89 24.40
C GLN A 22 5.63 9.07 23.22
N TYR A 23 6.19 9.75 22.22
CA TYR A 23 6.85 9.10 21.07
C TYR A 23 8.03 8.23 21.52
N LEU A 24 8.92 8.73 22.36
CA LEU A 24 10.06 7.95 22.87
C LEU A 24 9.61 6.72 23.65
N LYS A 25 8.60 6.87 24.51
CA LYS A 25 8.03 5.74 25.26
C LYS A 25 7.50 4.63 24.37
N SER A 26 7.00 4.97 23.19
CA SER A 26 6.48 3.99 22.24
C SER A 26 7.52 2.98 21.75
N PHE A 27 8.82 3.27 21.87
CA PHE A 27 9.89 2.34 21.52
C PHE A 27 10.00 1.13 22.47
N ASP A 28 9.43 1.25 23.66
CA ASP A 28 9.34 0.16 24.64
C ASP A 28 8.02 -0.64 24.49
N GLU A 29 7.15 -0.22 23.58
CA GLU A 29 5.86 -0.86 23.33
C GLU A 29 5.92 -1.76 22.09
N GLU A 30 5.09 -2.79 22.05
CA GLU A 30 4.94 -3.61 20.85
C GLU A 30 4.36 -2.81 19.67
N VAL A 31 4.91 -3.03 18.48
CA VAL A 31 4.38 -2.45 17.24
C VAL A 31 3.02 -3.07 16.93
N PRO A 32 1.95 -2.28 16.76
CA PRO A 32 0.65 -2.81 16.39
C PRO A 32 0.71 -3.61 15.08
N VAL A 33 0.10 -4.77 15.08
CA VAL A 33 -0.01 -5.61 13.89
C VAL A 33 -1.41 -5.49 13.32
N SER A 34 -1.52 -5.28 12.02
CA SER A 34 -2.81 -5.09 11.36
C SER A 34 -2.85 -5.69 9.96
N ILE A 35 -4.06 -6.04 9.56
CA ILE A 35 -4.37 -6.58 8.24
C ILE A 35 -5.56 -5.83 7.63
N ARG A 36 -5.61 -5.84 6.30
CA ARG A 36 -6.75 -5.36 5.54
C ARG A 36 -7.26 -6.48 4.63
N LEU A 37 -8.53 -6.81 4.76
CA LEU A 37 -9.18 -7.84 3.96
C LEU A 37 -9.37 -7.38 2.50
N ASN A 38 -9.34 -8.35 1.60
CA ASN A 38 -9.80 -8.16 0.23
C ASN A 38 -11.32 -8.37 0.17
N PRO A 39 -12.12 -7.30 0.01
CA PRO A 39 -13.58 -7.40 0.11
C PRO A 39 -14.24 -8.23 -0.99
N LYS A 40 -13.51 -8.55 -2.08
CA LYS A 40 -14.00 -9.50 -3.12
C LYS A 40 -13.79 -10.97 -2.74
N LYS A 41 -12.98 -11.24 -1.71
CA LYS A 41 -12.62 -12.62 -1.31
C LYS A 41 -13.09 -12.97 0.11
N VAL A 42 -13.05 -11.98 1.03
CA VAL A 42 -13.40 -12.19 2.44
C VAL A 42 -14.23 -11.02 2.93
N SER A 43 -15.38 -11.30 3.54
CA SER A 43 -16.35 -10.28 3.95
C SER A 43 -16.05 -9.65 5.31
N HIS A 44 -15.53 -10.42 6.27
CA HIS A 44 -15.23 -9.92 7.62
C HIS A 44 -14.28 -10.87 8.36
N CYS A 45 -13.75 -10.42 9.50
CA CYS A 45 -13.07 -11.26 10.48
C CYS A 45 -13.41 -10.81 11.91
N GLN A 46 -13.07 -11.65 12.91
CA GLN A 46 -13.46 -11.45 14.31
C GLN A 46 -12.46 -10.60 15.12
N TYR A 47 -11.60 -9.83 14.46
CA TYR A 47 -10.63 -8.98 15.12
C TYR A 47 -11.17 -7.58 15.36
N GLU A 48 -10.46 -6.80 16.16
CA GLU A 48 -10.78 -5.41 16.46
C GLU A 48 -10.65 -4.55 15.19
N PRO A 49 -11.73 -3.87 14.75
CA PRO A 49 -11.67 -3.06 13.53
C PRO A 49 -10.80 -1.82 13.69
N ILE A 50 -10.15 -1.41 12.61
CA ILE A 50 -9.45 -0.13 12.51
C ILE A 50 -10.48 0.95 12.19
N PRO A 51 -10.65 1.99 13.04
CA PRO A 51 -11.80 2.88 12.95
C PRO A 51 -11.82 3.78 11.70
N TRP A 52 -10.70 4.01 11.04
CA TRP A 52 -10.57 4.84 9.84
C TRP A 52 -10.44 4.04 8.53
N CYS A 53 -10.58 2.71 8.58
CA CYS A 53 -10.49 1.88 7.37
C CYS A 53 -11.49 0.74 7.41
N ARG A 54 -12.30 0.63 6.37
CA ARG A 54 -13.21 -0.51 6.18
C ARG A 54 -12.41 -1.79 5.92
N ASN A 55 -12.91 -2.91 6.39
CA ASN A 55 -12.30 -4.23 6.19
C ASN A 55 -10.85 -4.32 6.73
N ALA A 56 -10.50 -3.52 7.73
CA ALA A 56 -9.17 -3.49 8.33
C ALA A 56 -9.26 -3.76 9.84
N TYR A 57 -8.29 -4.52 10.35
CA TYR A 57 -8.36 -5.06 11.70
C TYR A 57 -6.99 -5.11 12.36
N TYR A 58 -6.96 -4.87 13.68
CA TYR A 58 -5.79 -5.12 14.53
C TYR A 58 -5.75 -6.58 14.94
N LEU A 59 -4.58 -7.20 14.86
CA LEU A 59 -4.32 -8.53 15.40
C LEU A 59 -3.78 -8.43 16.84
N LYS A 60 -4.09 -9.44 17.66
CA LYS A 60 -3.60 -9.50 19.06
C LYS A 60 -2.11 -9.76 19.13
N GLN A 61 -1.56 -10.51 18.19
CA GLN A 61 -0.15 -10.86 18.09
C GLN A 61 0.27 -10.99 16.63
N ARG A 62 1.56 -10.97 16.35
CA ARG A 62 2.10 -11.13 15.01
C ARG A 62 2.24 -12.62 14.65
N PRO A 63 1.41 -13.15 13.74
CA PRO A 63 1.55 -14.52 13.27
C PRO A 63 2.67 -14.67 12.24
N GLN A 64 2.97 -15.90 11.85
CA GLN A 64 3.87 -16.19 10.74
C GLN A 64 3.14 -16.04 9.40
N PHE A 65 2.86 -14.82 8.99
CA PHE A 65 2.07 -14.49 7.80
C PHE A 65 2.48 -15.28 6.54
N THR A 66 3.78 -15.50 6.34
CA THR A 66 4.30 -16.22 5.17
C THR A 66 3.82 -17.69 5.12
N MET A 67 3.43 -18.25 6.28
CA MET A 67 2.91 -19.61 6.40
C MET A 67 1.39 -19.71 6.23
N ASP A 68 0.73 -18.60 5.96
CA ASP A 68 -0.71 -18.59 5.68
C ASP A 68 -0.98 -18.60 4.17
N PRO A 69 -1.52 -19.69 3.59
CA PRO A 69 -1.86 -19.74 2.17
C PRO A 69 -2.86 -18.65 1.75
N LEU A 70 -3.74 -18.18 2.66
CA LEU A 70 -4.70 -17.11 2.36
C LEU A 70 -4.05 -15.75 2.11
N LEU A 71 -2.87 -15.48 2.69
CA LEU A 71 -2.06 -14.31 2.30
C LEU A 71 -1.64 -14.42 0.82
N HIS A 72 -1.16 -15.59 0.42
CA HIS A 72 -0.71 -15.85 -0.96
C HIS A 72 -1.86 -15.90 -1.97
N ALA A 73 -3.05 -16.27 -1.51
CA ALA A 73 -4.29 -16.16 -2.28
C ALA A 73 -4.81 -14.72 -2.39
N GLY A 74 -4.18 -13.75 -1.72
CA GLY A 74 -4.60 -12.35 -1.73
C GLY A 74 -5.93 -12.09 -1.01
N CYS A 75 -6.27 -12.91 0.00
CA CYS A 75 -7.45 -12.73 0.82
C CYS A 75 -7.33 -11.53 1.78
N TYR A 76 -6.11 -11.20 2.16
CA TYR A 76 -5.79 -10.02 2.96
C TYR A 76 -4.40 -9.49 2.64
N TYR A 77 -4.12 -8.27 3.07
CA TYR A 77 -2.83 -7.59 3.00
C TYR A 77 -2.36 -7.22 4.40
N VAL A 78 -1.12 -7.52 4.75
CA VAL A 78 -0.50 -7.07 6.01
C VAL A 78 -0.10 -5.61 5.82
N GLN A 79 -0.85 -4.71 6.42
CA GLN A 79 -0.68 -3.27 6.24
C GLN A 79 -0.66 -2.55 7.58
N GLU A 80 0.20 -1.56 7.69
CA GLU A 80 0.28 -0.69 8.85
C GLU A 80 -0.98 0.18 8.97
N ALA A 81 -1.52 0.30 10.18
CA ALA A 81 -2.83 0.88 10.43
C ALA A 81 -2.95 2.35 10.00
N ALA A 82 -1.97 3.21 10.30
CA ALA A 82 -2.01 4.61 9.91
C ALA A 82 -2.06 4.78 8.39
N SER A 83 -1.32 3.95 7.64
CA SER A 83 -1.30 4.00 6.17
C SER A 83 -2.67 3.71 5.54
N MET A 84 -3.57 3.07 6.28
CA MET A 84 -4.94 2.78 5.86
C MET A 84 -5.90 3.98 6.03
N PHE A 85 -5.46 5.10 6.61
CA PHE A 85 -6.23 6.35 6.65
C PHE A 85 -6.62 6.85 5.24
N LEU A 86 -5.92 6.39 4.23
CA LEU A 86 -6.28 6.59 2.83
C LEU A 86 -7.73 6.16 2.53
N ASP A 87 -8.27 5.10 3.17
CA ASP A 87 -9.67 4.68 2.96
C ASP A 87 -10.66 5.76 3.41
N GLU A 88 -10.39 6.42 4.53
CA GLU A 88 -11.21 7.51 5.03
C GLU A 88 -11.19 8.72 4.09
N VAL A 89 -10.01 9.07 3.57
CA VAL A 89 -9.85 10.12 2.56
C VAL A 89 -10.68 9.82 1.32
N LEU A 90 -10.56 8.61 0.78
CA LEU A 90 -11.30 8.21 -0.43
C LEU A 90 -12.82 8.20 -0.20
N ARG A 91 -13.27 7.75 0.97
CA ARG A 91 -14.67 7.70 1.33
C ARG A 91 -15.33 9.10 1.38
N GLN A 92 -14.57 10.11 1.82
CA GLN A 92 -15.09 11.47 1.94
C GLN A 92 -14.97 12.28 0.66
N HIS A 93 -13.97 12.04 -0.17
CA HIS A 93 -13.65 12.91 -1.31
C HIS A 93 -13.86 12.29 -2.69
N VAL A 94 -14.18 10.99 -2.77
CA VAL A 94 -14.36 10.30 -4.05
C VAL A 94 -15.81 9.87 -4.22
N ASP A 95 -16.51 10.50 -5.17
CA ASP A 95 -17.81 10.00 -5.65
C ASP A 95 -17.58 9.01 -6.78
N SER A 96 -17.95 7.75 -6.55
CA SER A 96 -17.79 6.67 -7.54
C SER A 96 -18.55 6.96 -8.85
N ARG A 97 -19.65 7.73 -8.80
CA ARG A 97 -20.45 8.09 -9.99
C ARG A 97 -19.71 9.07 -10.89
N GLU A 98 -18.94 9.99 -10.30
CA GLU A 98 -18.14 10.97 -11.05
C GLU A 98 -16.86 10.35 -11.63
N LEU A 99 -16.44 9.20 -11.11
CA LEU A 99 -15.21 8.52 -11.50
C LEU A 99 -15.42 7.40 -12.51
N THR A 100 -16.62 7.25 -13.08
CA THR A 100 -16.93 6.26 -14.12
C THR A 100 -15.97 6.39 -15.30
N ASN A 101 -15.31 5.28 -15.69
CA ASN A 101 -14.22 5.25 -16.68
C ASN A 101 -13.04 6.17 -16.35
N GLY A 102 -12.90 6.61 -15.09
CA GLY A 102 -11.83 7.45 -14.61
C GLY A 102 -10.46 6.76 -14.66
N LYS A 103 -9.42 7.56 -14.51
CA LYS A 103 -8.04 7.08 -14.40
C LYS A 103 -7.42 7.58 -13.11
N CYS A 104 -6.82 6.67 -12.37
CA CYS A 104 -6.11 6.98 -11.13
C CYS A 104 -4.66 6.51 -11.22
N LEU A 105 -3.79 7.15 -10.46
CA LEU A 105 -2.36 6.86 -10.39
C LEU A 105 -1.91 6.78 -8.94
N ASP A 106 -1.26 5.69 -8.57
CA ASP A 106 -0.39 5.58 -7.41
C ASP A 106 1.05 5.64 -7.92
N LEU A 107 1.72 6.78 -7.71
CA LEU A 107 2.97 7.10 -8.42
C LEU A 107 4.20 6.46 -7.78
N CYS A 108 4.17 6.17 -6.47
CA CYS A 108 5.26 5.56 -5.70
C CYS A 108 4.74 4.34 -4.94
N ALA A 109 4.24 3.35 -5.67
CA ALA A 109 3.27 2.38 -5.21
C ALA A 109 3.83 1.19 -4.40
N ALA A 110 5.11 0.82 -4.60
CA ALA A 110 5.66 -0.38 -3.97
C ALA A 110 5.74 -0.25 -2.43
N PRO A 111 5.40 -1.33 -1.72
CA PRO A 111 5.11 -2.70 -2.16
C PRO A 111 3.67 -2.98 -2.60
N GLY A 112 2.72 -2.02 -2.53
CA GLY A 112 1.36 -2.19 -3.03
C GLY A 112 0.24 -2.09 -1.99
N GLY A 113 0.53 -1.76 -0.72
CA GLY A 113 -0.49 -1.65 0.32
C GLY A 113 -1.51 -0.56 0.03
N LYS A 114 -1.06 0.67 -0.28
CA LYS A 114 -1.94 1.78 -0.66
C LYS A 114 -2.57 1.56 -2.04
N SER A 115 -1.84 0.97 -3.00
CA SER A 115 -2.37 0.62 -4.33
C SER A 115 -3.54 -0.35 -4.27
N THR A 116 -3.42 -1.44 -3.53
CA THR A 116 -4.48 -2.43 -3.38
C THR A 116 -5.67 -1.89 -2.57
N LEU A 117 -5.44 -0.98 -1.62
CA LEU A 117 -6.49 -0.25 -0.94
C LEU A 117 -7.23 0.67 -1.93
N LEU A 118 -6.49 1.52 -2.63
CA LEU A 118 -7.04 2.43 -3.64
C LEU A 118 -7.86 1.66 -4.68
N ARG A 119 -7.33 0.55 -5.24
CA ARG A 119 -8.07 -0.28 -6.21
C ARG A 119 -9.39 -0.82 -5.65
N SER A 120 -9.41 -1.23 -4.38
CA SER A 120 -10.64 -1.75 -3.75
C SER A 120 -11.71 -0.68 -3.51
N ALA A 121 -11.30 0.59 -3.40
CA ALA A 121 -12.20 1.72 -3.18
C ALA A 121 -12.73 2.34 -4.49
N LEU A 122 -12.05 2.09 -5.63
CA LEU A 122 -12.43 2.63 -6.92
C LEU A 122 -13.48 1.79 -7.63
N PRO A 123 -14.34 2.39 -8.49
CA PRO A 123 -15.24 1.65 -9.38
C PRO A 123 -14.52 0.62 -10.24
N ASP A 124 -15.21 -0.45 -10.63
CA ASP A 124 -14.61 -1.53 -11.41
C ASP A 124 -14.19 -1.08 -12.83
N ASP A 125 -14.83 -0.09 -13.40
CA ASP A 125 -14.52 0.49 -14.72
C ASP A 125 -13.42 1.57 -14.68
N CYS A 126 -13.03 2.04 -13.49
CA CYS A 126 -11.89 2.93 -13.31
C CYS A 126 -10.57 2.18 -13.49
N ILE A 127 -9.63 2.76 -14.22
CA ILE A 127 -8.29 2.20 -14.42
C ILE A 127 -7.33 2.79 -13.37
N LEU A 128 -6.70 1.93 -12.60
CA LEU A 128 -5.62 2.31 -11.69
C LEU A 128 -4.26 1.96 -12.29
N TYR A 129 -3.40 2.95 -12.40
CA TYR A 129 -1.97 2.78 -12.65
C TYR A 129 -1.22 2.79 -11.31
N SER A 130 -0.38 1.79 -11.08
CA SER A 130 0.52 1.71 -9.91
C SER A 130 1.94 1.63 -10.40
N ASN A 131 2.74 2.61 -10.04
CA ASN A 131 4.10 2.78 -10.56
C ASN A 131 5.18 2.60 -9.50
N GLU A 132 6.28 2.02 -9.91
CA GLU A 132 7.50 1.97 -9.11
C GLU A 132 8.72 1.99 -10.05
N PRO A 133 9.61 3.00 -9.95
CA PRO A 133 10.76 3.11 -10.86
C PRO A 133 11.85 2.06 -10.60
N ILE A 134 11.96 1.52 -9.38
CA ILE A 134 12.97 0.53 -9.02
C ILE A 134 12.47 -0.86 -9.37
N ARG A 135 13.12 -1.53 -10.34
CA ARG A 135 12.67 -2.81 -10.91
C ARG A 135 12.35 -3.90 -9.89
N ASN A 136 13.23 -4.12 -8.91
CA ASN A 136 13.00 -5.14 -7.90
C ASN A 136 11.77 -4.85 -7.04
N ARG A 137 11.53 -3.58 -6.70
CA ARG A 137 10.34 -3.15 -5.97
C ARG A 137 9.08 -3.22 -6.85
N ALA A 138 9.20 -2.90 -8.13
CA ALA A 138 8.11 -3.04 -9.09
C ALA A 138 7.65 -4.50 -9.27
N ASN A 139 8.58 -5.46 -9.19
CA ASN A 139 8.23 -6.88 -9.22
C ASN A 139 7.43 -7.31 -7.97
N ILE A 140 7.77 -6.79 -6.78
CA ILE A 140 7.02 -7.03 -5.54
C ILE A 140 5.61 -6.40 -5.64
N LEU A 141 5.53 -5.19 -6.19
CA LEU A 141 4.26 -4.52 -6.46
C LEU A 141 3.38 -5.37 -7.41
N LEU A 142 3.96 -5.87 -8.49
CA LEU A 142 3.26 -6.71 -9.46
C LEU A 142 2.73 -8.00 -8.81
N GLU A 143 3.53 -8.65 -7.97
CA GLU A 143 3.12 -9.83 -7.20
C GLU A 143 1.88 -9.52 -6.34
N ASN A 144 1.94 -8.46 -5.53
CA ASN A 144 0.86 -8.10 -4.62
C ASN A 144 -0.43 -7.69 -5.36
N VAL A 145 -0.29 -6.92 -6.45
CA VAL A 145 -1.42 -6.53 -7.31
C VAL A 145 -2.05 -7.76 -7.98
N THR A 146 -1.23 -8.69 -8.49
CA THR A 146 -1.72 -9.92 -9.12
C THR A 146 -2.46 -10.80 -8.12
N LYS A 147 -1.91 -11.02 -6.93
CA LYS A 147 -2.55 -11.78 -5.85
C LYS A 147 -3.85 -11.11 -5.37
N TRP A 148 -3.92 -9.78 -5.36
CA TRP A 148 -5.13 -9.05 -5.02
C TRP A 148 -6.27 -9.32 -6.01
N GLY A 149 -5.96 -9.48 -7.31
CA GLY A 149 -6.83 -10.07 -8.32
C GLY A 149 -7.93 -9.16 -8.86
N TYR A 150 -7.78 -7.84 -8.77
CA TYR A 150 -8.71 -6.89 -9.37
C TYR A 150 -8.38 -6.63 -10.83
N LYS A 151 -9.42 -6.48 -11.66
CA LYS A 151 -9.31 -6.00 -13.05
C LYS A 151 -8.95 -4.50 -13.08
N ASN A 152 -8.53 -4.02 -14.25
CA ASN A 152 -8.22 -2.61 -14.49
C ASN A 152 -7.18 -2.03 -13.50
N HIS A 153 -6.19 -2.86 -13.16
CA HIS A 153 -5.05 -2.49 -12.34
C HIS A 153 -3.75 -2.74 -13.11
N ILE A 154 -3.09 -1.68 -13.53
CA ILE A 154 -1.91 -1.70 -14.40
C ILE A 154 -0.69 -1.36 -13.58
N VAL A 155 0.34 -2.21 -13.61
CA VAL A 155 1.63 -1.94 -12.97
C VAL A 155 2.63 -1.45 -14.00
N THR A 156 3.33 -0.35 -13.71
CA THR A 156 4.37 0.22 -14.55
C THR A 156 5.69 0.35 -13.80
N ASN A 157 6.78 0.38 -14.56
CA ASN A 157 8.13 0.55 -14.04
C ASN A 157 8.85 1.66 -14.80
N VAL A 158 8.42 2.90 -14.54
CA VAL A 158 8.91 4.10 -15.23
C VAL A 158 9.14 5.24 -14.22
N TYR A 159 9.82 6.30 -14.64
CA TYR A 159 9.99 7.49 -13.82
C TYR A 159 8.77 8.44 -13.93
N PRO A 160 8.50 9.30 -12.92
CA PRO A 160 7.38 10.27 -12.95
C PRO A 160 7.34 11.12 -14.22
N LYS A 161 8.49 11.57 -14.72
CA LYS A 161 8.62 12.34 -15.96
C LYS A 161 8.07 11.63 -17.20
N ASP A 162 8.04 10.29 -17.20
CA ASP A 162 7.59 9.51 -18.36
C ASP A 162 6.07 9.59 -18.51
N TYR A 163 5.33 9.70 -17.40
CA TYR A 163 3.90 9.97 -17.41
C TYR A 163 3.58 11.33 -18.03
N ARG A 164 4.33 12.35 -17.64
CA ARG A 164 4.24 13.70 -18.21
C ARG A 164 4.55 13.71 -19.71
N ALA A 165 5.64 13.05 -20.11
CA ALA A 165 6.02 12.92 -21.52
C ALA A 165 4.98 12.13 -22.36
N ALA A 166 4.31 11.15 -21.76
CA ALA A 166 3.21 10.40 -22.37
C ALA A 166 1.90 11.21 -22.43
N LYS A 167 1.84 12.39 -21.81
CA LYS A 167 0.63 13.24 -21.70
C LYS A 167 -0.58 12.52 -21.08
N LEU A 168 -0.32 11.56 -20.18
CA LEU A 168 -1.38 10.90 -19.43
C LEU A 168 -1.97 11.86 -18.40
N ARG A 169 -3.28 11.73 -18.18
CA ARG A 169 -4.04 12.55 -17.21
C ARG A 169 -4.84 11.66 -16.30
N PHE A 170 -4.93 12.05 -15.03
CA PHE A 170 -5.56 11.29 -13.97
C PHE A 170 -6.52 12.15 -13.17
N ASP A 171 -7.59 11.54 -12.68
CA ASP A 171 -8.59 12.19 -11.83
C ASP A 171 -8.17 12.16 -10.36
N ILE A 172 -7.39 11.13 -9.99
CA ILE A 172 -6.79 10.98 -8.66
C ILE A 172 -5.32 10.61 -8.84
N ILE A 173 -4.44 11.30 -8.11
CA ILE A 173 -3.03 10.91 -7.98
C ILE A 173 -2.70 10.76 -6.50
N LEU A 174 -2.24 9.58 -6.11
CA LEU A 174 -1.61 9.30 -4.84
C LEU A 174 -0.10 9.41 -5.00
N CYS A 175 0.52 10.28 -4.21
CA CYS A 175 1.97 10.42 -4.08
C CYS A 175 2.41 10.09 -2.65
N ASP A 176 2.61 8.79 -2.38
CA ASP A 176 3.28 8.32 -1.16
C ASP A 176 4.79 8.39 -1.41
N VAL A 177 5.33 9.60 -1.28
CA VAL A 177 6.67 9.92 -1.79
C VAL A 177 7.79 9.27 -0.97
N PRO A 178 8.92 8.92 -1.60
CA PRO A 178 10.12 8.52 -0.87
C PRO A 178 10.52 9.60 0.14
N CYS A 179 10.80 9.19 1.38
CA CYS A 179 11.08 10.11 2.48
C CYS A 179 12.20 9.59 3.38
N SER A 180 12.62 10.39 4.36
CA SER A 180 13.67 10.02 5.32
C SER A 180 13.31 8.86 6.25
N GLY A 181 12.04 8.45 6.30
CA GLY A 181 11.61 7.20 6.92
C GLY A 181 11.57 7.21 8.45
N GLU A 182 11.46 8.36 9.10
CA GLU A 182 11.47 8.51 10.57
C GLU A 182 10.38 7.68 11.27
N GLY A 183 9.23 7.49 10.62
CA GLY A 183 8.13 6.65 11.11
C GLY A 183 8.37 5.14 10.97
N MET A 184 9.51 4.73 10.40
CA MET A 184 9.89 3.32 10.28
C MET A 184 10.88 2.86 11.36
N PHE A 185 11.40 3.78 12.18
CA PHE A 185 12.49 3.51 13.14
C PHE A 185 12.17 2.39 14.12
N ARG A 186 10.91 2.24 14.53
CA ARG A 186 10.48 1.16 15.44
C ARG A 186 10.45 -0.22 14.74
N LYS A 187 10.41 -0.27 13.41
CA LYS A 187 10.27 -1.49 12.61
C LYS A 187 11.56 -1.92 11.93
N ASP A 188 12.40 -0.97 11.56
CA ASP A 188 13.58 -1.22 10.75
C ASP A 188 14.76 -0.35 11.20
N GLU A 189 15.71 -0.98 11.89
CA GLU A 189 16.93 -0.31 12.33
C GLU A 189 17.82 0.20 11.18
N ALA A 190 17.67 -0.33 9.96
CA ALA A 190 18.42 0.17 8.81
C ALA A 190 18.03 1.61 8.50
N THR A 191 16.75 1.97 8.64
CA THR A 191 16.27 3.34 8.43
C THR A 191 16.89 4.33 9.40
N ILE A 192 17.17 3.92 10.64
CA ILE A 192 17.87 4.76 11.63
C ILE A 192 19.30 5.05 11.18
N ARG A 193 20.00 4.03 10.67
CA ARG A 193 21.40 4.17 10.19
C ARG A 193 21.52 5.02 8.94
N GLU A 194 20.50 5.00 8.09
CA GLU A 194 20.45 5.78 6.85
C GLU A 194 20.01 7.22 7.08
N TRP A 195 19.36 7.50 8.21
CA TRP A 195 18.86 8.83 8.51
C TRP A 195 20.01 9.83 8.77
N SER A 196 19.87 11.00 8.19
CA SER A 196 20.73 12.16 8.46
C SER A 196 20.04 13.43 7.97
N PRO A 197 20.43 14.63 8.45
CA PRO A 197 19.91 15.89 7.91
C PRO A 197 20.13 16.02 6.40
N LYS A 198 21.25 15.51 5.90
CA LYS A 198 21.55 15.47 4.47
C LYS A 198 20.60 14.56 3.69
N ASN A 199 20.18 13.44 4.28
CA ASN A 199 19.19 12.55 3.66
C ASN A 199 17.82 13.19 3.64
N VAL A 200 17.41 13.87 4.70
CA VAL A 200 16.16 14.68 4.74
C VAL A 200 16.16 15.71 3.60
N GLU A 201 17.26 16.46 3.43
CA GLU A 201 17.40 17.44 2.34
C GLU A 201 17.27 16.81 0.96
N LYS A 202 17.93 15.67 0.74
CA LYS A 202 17.86 14.92 -0.52
C LYS A 202 16.43 14.41 -0.80
N CYS A 203 15.75 13.88 0.19
CA CYS A 203 14.37 13.42 0.07
C CYS A 203 13.44 14.58 -0.26
N TRP A 204 13.56 15.70 0.45
CA TRP A 204 12.78 16.91 0.22
C TRP A 204 12.89 17.43 -1.23
N GLN A 205 14.10 17.50 -1.79
CA GLN A 205 14.30 17.90 -3.18
C GLN A 205 13.68 16.91 -4.17
N LEU A 206 13.86 15.60 -3.93
CA LEU A 206 13.27 14.54 -4.76
C LEU A 206 11.73 14.59 -4.72
N GLN A 207 11.14 14.85 -3.57
CA GLN A 207 9.70 14.95 -3.42
C GLN A 207 9.13 16.08 -4.26
N ARG A 208 9.78 17.25 -4.31
CA ARG A 208 9.36 18.37 -5.15
C ARG A 208 9.44 18.05 -6.65
N ASP A 209 10.48 17.35 -7.09
CA ASP A 209 10.60 16.89 -8.47
C ASP A 209 9.47 15.91 -8.83
N ILE A 210 9.19 14.93 -7.96
CA ILE A 210 8.10 13.97 -8.15
C ILE A 210 6.74 14.69 -8.24
N VAL A 211 6.45 15.59 -7.30
CA VAL A 211 5.19 16.34 -7.24
C VAL A 211 5.01 17.22 -8.48
N SER A 212 6.06 17.93 -8.93
CA SER A 212 6.00 18.77 -10.12
C SER A 212 5.60 17.96 -11.36
N ASN A 213 6.20 16.79 -11.56
CA ASN A 213 5.85 15.91 -12.67
C ASN A 213 4.43 15.32 -12.54
N ALA A 214 4.02 14.98 -11.32
CA ALA A 214 2.70 14.43 -11.04
C ALA A 214 1.60 15.48 -11.24
N TRP A 215 1.83 16.72 -10.81
CA TRP A 215 0.87 17.81 -10.93
C TRP A 215 0.48 18.10 -12.38
N ASP A 216 1.44 18.02 -13.29
CA ASP A 216 1.18 18.12 -14.72
C ASP A 216 0.30 16.98 -15.27
N CYS A 217 0.28 15.84 -14.59
CA CYS A 217 -0.54 14.68 -14.95
C CYS A 217 -1.92 14.68 -14.28
N LEU A 218 -2.19 15.58 -13.34
CA LEU A 218 -3.49 15.69 -12.67
C LEU A 218 -4.46 16.52 -13.51
N ASN A 219 -5.69 16.03 -13.68
CA ASN A 219 -6.78 16.80 -14.28
C ASN A 219 -7.16 17.99 -13.39
N ASN A 220 -7.62 19.08 -14.00
CA ASN A 220 -8.22 20.20 -13.25
C ASN A 220 -9.46 19.68 -12.50
N GLY A 221 -9.61 20.06 -11.24
CA GLY A 221 -10.60 19.50 -10.31
C GLY A 221 -10.23 18.12 -9.75
N GLY A 222 -9.11 17.52 -10.18
CA GLY A 222 -8.62 16.23 -9.72
C GLY A 222 -8.10 16.27 -8.28
N LEU A 223 -8.08 15.09 -7.65
CA LEU A 223 -7.65 14.89 -6.28
C LEU A 223 -6.17 14.49 -6.23
N PHE A 224 -5.40 15.21 -5.44
CA PHE A 224 -4.00 14.90 -5.16
C PHE A 224 -3.83 14.52 -3.69
N ILE A 225 -3.33 13.32 -3.42
CA ILE A 225 -3.10 12.84 -2.07
C ILE A 225 -1.59 12.73 -1.86
N TYR A 226 -1.04 13.59 -1.00
CA TYR A 226 0.36 13.59 -0.62
C TYR A 226 0.53 12.84 0.69
N SER A 227 1.47 11.91 0.77
CA SER A 227 1.81 11.23 2.02
C SER A 227 3.29 10.90 2.15
N THR A 228 3.75 10.82 3.39
CA THR A 228 5.08 10.36 3.81
C THR A 228 4.97 9.50 5.06
N CYS A 229 6.01 8.75 5.38
CA CYS A 229 6.15 8.08 6.67
C CYS A 229 7.19 8.78 7.56
N THR A 230 7.29 10.11 7.52
CA THR A 230 8.25 10.87 8.33
C THR A 230 7.57 11.95 9.17
N PHE A 231 8.27 12.52 10.15
CA PHE A 231 7.69 13.49 11.09
C PHE A 231 8.16 14.92 10.85
N ASN A 232 9.30 15.14 10.18
CA ASN A 232 9.85 16.45 10.00
C ASN A 232 8.94 17.34 9.15
N THR A 233 8.92 18.62 9.49
CA THR A 233 8.07 19.61 8.78
C THR A 233 8.58 19.93 7.38
N LYS A 234 9.88 19.72 7.11
CA LYS A 234 10.49 20.03 5.82
C LYS A 234 9.93 19.16 4.69
N GLU A 235 9.84 17.85 4.94
CA GLU A 235 9.26 16.90 3.98
C GLU A 235 7.72 16.92 3.97
N ASN A 236 7.10 17.50 4.97
CA ASN A 236 5.66 17.52 5.19
C ASN A 236 5.05 18.91 4.93
N GLU A 237 4.78 19.70 5.95
CA GLU A 237 4.07 20.97 5.83
C GLU A 237 4.76 21.98 4.91
N GLU A 238 6.09 22.02 4.89
CA GLU A 238 6.81 22.93 3.99
C GLU A 238 6.64 22.54 2.53
N ASN A 239 6.52 21.25 2.22
CA ASN A 239 6.18 20.79 0.88
C ASN A 239 4.72 21.15 0.54
N ILE A 240 3.78 21.02 1.47
CA ILE A 240 2.39 21.44 1.21
C ILE A 240 2.33 22.95 1.00
N ARG A 241 3.03 23.75 1.80
CA ARG A 241 3.12 25.20 1.60
C ARG A 241 3.65 25.53 0.21
N TRP A 242 4.75 24.89 -0.19
CA TRP A 242 5.32 25.07 -1.52
C TRP A 242 4.34 24.67 -2.65
N ILE A 243 3.56 23.59 -2.49
CA ILE A 243 2.54 23.19 -3.45
C ILE A 243 1.47 24.30 -3.60
N LEU A 244 1.03 24.90 -2.48
CA LEU A 244 0.04 25.98 -2.48
C LEU A 244 0.58 27.29 -3.07
N GLU A 245 1.89 27.53 -2.99
CA GLU A 245 2.55 28.72 -3.55
C GLU A 245 2.85 28.54 -5.05
N GLU A 246 3.19 27.33 -5.48
CA GLU A 246 3.65 27.05 -6.86
C GLU A 246 2.49 26.72 -7.80
N PHE A 247 1.42 26.09 -7.28
CA PHE A 247 0.32 25.56 -8.09
C PHE A 247 -1.03 26.10 -7.64
N ASP A 248 -1.99 26.13 -8.58
CA ASP A 248 -3.39 26.38 -8.27
C ASP A 248 -3.97 25.15 -7.54
N ALA A 249 -3.95 25.20 -6.23
CA ALA A 249 -4.29 24.10 -5.35
C ALA A 249 -5.08 24.55 -4.11
N GLU A 250 -6.02 23.73 -3.68
CA GLU A 250 -6.78 23.87 -2.45
C GLU A 250 -6.57 22.65 -1.55
N VAL A 251 -6.32 22.85 -0.25
CA VAL A 251 -6.29 21.75 0.72
C VAL A 251 -7.70 21.42 1.17
N LEU A 252 -8.05 20.15 1.09
CA LEU A 252 -9.35 19.64 1.50
C LEU A 252 -9.30 19.05 2.91
N PRO A 253 -10.25 19.38 3.79
CA PRO A 253 -10.36 18.78 5.11
C PRO A 253 -10.87 17.33 5.02
N VAL A 254 -10.43 16.50 5.95
CA VAL A 254 -10.98 15.16 6.20
C VAL A 254 -11.55 15.15 7.62
N ASP A 255 -12.80 14.79 7.76
CA ASP A 255 -13.44 14.66 9.07
C ASP A 255 -12.81 13.50 9.83
N THR A 256 -12.32 13.80 11.02
CA THR A 256 -11.69 12.83 11.92
C THR A 256 -12.39 12.82 13.27
N LYS A 257 -12.29 11.72 13.99
CA LYS A 257 -12.83 11.63 15.33
C LYS A 257 -11.74 11.87 16.38
N PRO A 258 -12.03 12.60 17.47
CA PRO A 258 -11.04 12.89 18.52
C PRO A 258 -10.38 11.63 19.09
N GLU A 259 -11.12 10.54 19.23
CA GLU A 259 -10.62 9.25 19.74
C GLU A 259 -9.59 8.56 18.83
N TRP A 260 -9.40 9.03 17.62
CA TRP A 260 -8.33 8.54 16.73
C TRP A 260 -6.97 9.15 17.06
N HIS A 261 -6.94 10.22 17.87
CA HIS A 261 -5.74 10.93 18.28
C HIS A 261 -4.82 11.33 17.11
N ILE A 262 -5.42 11.71 15.98
CA ILE A 262 -4.68 12.18 14.80
C ILE A 262 -4.22 13.62 15.10
N THR A 263 -2.92 13.84 14.92
CA THR A 263 -2.29 15.16 15.12
C THR A 263 -2.38 15.97 13.83
N GLY A 264 -2.64 17.26 13.95
CA GLY A 264 -2.59 18.21 12.83
C GLY A 264 -1.16 18.67 12.50
N SER A 265 -1.04 19.91 12.03
CA SER A 265 0.27 20.50 11.70
C SER A 265 1.18 20.63 12.92
N LEU A 266 2.46 20.35 12.70
CA LEU A 266 3.55 20.64 13.64
C LEU A 266 4.35 21.89 13.23
N LEU A 267 4.08 22.46 12.05
CA LEU A 267 4.73 23.68 11.61
C LEU A 267 3.99 24.91 12.16
N PRO A 268 4.64 25.78 12.94
CA PRO A 268 4.02 27.00 13.46
C PRO A 268 3.41 27.84 12.33
N CYS A 269 2.25 28.41 12.59
CA CYS A 269 1.51 29.27 11.66
C CYS A 269 1.05 28.60 10.36
N PHE A 270 1.13 27.27 10.26
CA PHE A 270 0.54 26.52 9.14
C PHE A 270 -0.83 25.98 9.55
N THR A 271 -1.89 26.50 8.95
CA THR A 271 -3.29 26.26 9.36
C THR A 271 -4.07 25.36 8.39
N ALA A 272 -3.49 25.01 7.26
CA ALA A 272 -4.15 24.07 6.33
C ALA A 272 -4.30 22.68 6.99
N PRO A 273 -5.44 21.99 6.76
CA PRO A 273 -5.68 20.68 7.37
C PRO A 273 -4.70 19.63 6.85
N VAL A 274 -3.95 19.05 7.76
CA VAL A 274 -3.04 17.93 7.53
C VAL A 274 -3.20 16.91 8.64
N TYR A 275 -2.86 15.67 8.36
CA TYR A 275 -3.11 14.52 9.24
C TYR A 275 -1.81 13.79 9.51
N ARG A 276 -1.52 13.59 10.80
CA ARG A 276 -0.29 12.96 11.24
C ARG A 276 -0.58 11.91 12.29
N PHE A 277 -0.05 10.73 12.06
CA PHE A 277 -0.03 9.64 13.01
C PHE A 277 1.36 9.59 13.66
N ILE A 278 1.39 9.54 14.97
CA ILE A 278 2.63 9.52 15.77
C ILE A 278 2.54 8.32 16.72
N PRO A 279 3.50 7.37 16.70
CA PRO A 279 3.54 6.27 17.67
C PRO A 279 3.48 6.76 19.11
N GLY A 280 2.73 6.06 19.97
CA GLY A 280 2.49 6.47 21.35
C GLY A 280 1.38 7.51 21.53
N ILE A 281 0.90 8.13 20.47
CA ILE A 281 -0.23 9.07 20.45
C ILE A 281 -1.41 8.47 19.71
N SER A 282 -1.24 8.17 18.42
CA SER A 282 -2.21 7.42 17.62
C SER A 282 -1.81 5.94 17.54
N ARG A 283 -2.79 5.05 17.44
CA ARG A 283 -2.55 3.61 17.37
C ARG A 283 -2.10 3.19 15.97
N GLY A 284 -0.84 3.43 15.66
CA GLY A 284 -0.20 3.15 14.36
C GLY A 284 1.24 3.60 14.39
N GLU A 285 1.88 3.50 13.24
CA GLU A 285 3.23 4.00 13.02
C GLU A 285 3.18 5.41 12.40
N GLY A 286 4.33 5.91 11.93
CA GLY A 286 4.41 7.25 11.37
C GLY A 286 3.72 7.39 10.02
N LEU A 287 2.84 8.34 9.92
CA LEU A 287 2.24 8.79 8.66
C LEU A 287 2.01 10.30 8.70
N PHE A 288 2.26 10.94 7.60
CA PHE A 288 1.72 12.26 7.26
C PHE A 288 0.87 12.16 6.00
N MET A 289 -0.28 12.84 5.97
CA MET A 289 -1.15 12.90 4.80
C MET A 289 -1.78 14.27 4.65
N CYS A 290 -1.83 14.75 3.40
CA CYS A 290 -2.55 15.95 3.01
C CYS A 290 -3.33 15.69 1.73
N VAL A 291 -4.54 16.19 1.66
CA VAL A 291 -5.45 16.04 0.52
C VAL A 291 -5.60 17.37 -0.17
N LEU A 292 -5.32 17.42 -1.47
CA LEU A 292 -5.41 18.64 -2.25
C LEU A 292 -6.31 18.43 -3.47
N ARG A 293 -6.92 19.51 -3.94
CA ARG A 293 -7.64 19.58 -5.22
C ARG A 293 -6.94 20.55 -6.13
N LYS A 294 -6.74 20.15 -7.38
CA LYS A 294 -6.21 21.04 -8.41
C LYS A 294 -7.28 22.03 -8.87
N GLY A 295 -6.96 23.31 -8.89
CA GLY A 295 -7.82 24.34 -9.42
C GLY A 295 -7.98 24.30 -10.93
N GLY A 296 -8.72 25.29 -11.47
CA GLY A 296 -8.98 25.44 -12.89
C GLY A 296 -10.23 24.72 -13.38
N GLU A 297 -10.74 25.15 -14.54
CA GLU A 297 -11.92 24.55 -15.17
C GLU A 297 -11.61 23.14 -15.72
N LYS A 298 -12.57 22.21 -15.54
CA LYS A 298 -12.49 20.87 -16.12
C LYS A 298 -12.37 20.98 -17.64
N SER A 299 -11.34 20.39 -18.22
CA SER A 299 -11.10 20.36 -19.66
C SER A 299 -10.97 18.92 -20.15
N VAL A 300 -11.26 18.70 -21.43
CA VAL A 300 -11.04 17.38 -22.03
C VAL A 300 -9.54 17.10 -22.05
N PRO A 301 -9.07 16.02 -21.41
CA PRO A 301 -7.64 15.73 -21.38
C PRO A 301 -7.12 15.42 -22.77
N PRO A 302 -5.85 15.75 -23.06
CA PRO A 302 -5.24 15.40 -24.33
C PRO A 302 -5.18 13.87 -24.50
N LYS A 303 -5.18 13.41 -25.75
CA LYS A 303 -4.97 12.00 -26.03
C LYS A 303 -3.52 11.62 -25.69
N GLY A 304 -3.34 10.95 -24.55
CA GLY A 304 -2.05 10.48 -24.08
C GLY A 304 -1.60 9.23 -24.85
N LYS A 305 -0.29 8.91 -24.70
CA LYS A 305 0.31 7.65 -25.19
C LYS A 305 0.28 6.62 -24.08
N SER A 306 0.07 5.35 -24.42
CA SER A 306 0.19 4.26 -23.44
C SER A 306 1.62 4.08 -22.98
N LEU A 307 1.80 3.79 -21.69
CA LEU A 307 3.06 3.31 -21.12
C LEU A 307 3.09 1.78 -21.14
N THR A 308 4.30 1.22 -21.20
CA THR A 308 4.47 -0.24 -21.13
C THR A 308 4.13 -0.74 -19.73
N ALA A 309 3.14 -1.62 -19.64
CA ALA A 309 2.78 -2.31 -18.41
C ALA A 309 3.72 -3.49 -18.15
N LEU A 310 3.85 -3.85 -16.88
CA LEU A 310 4.42 -5.15 -16.52
C LEU A 310 3.35 -6.22 -16.67
N GLU A 311 3.70 -7.30 -17.36
CA GLU A 311 2.78 -8.41 -17.58
C GLU A 311 2.73 -9.33 -16.36
N PRO A 312 1.53 -9.51 -15.76
CA PRO A 312 1.38 -10.44 -14.64
C PRO A 312 1.47 -11.89 -15.14
N PRO A 313 2.01 -12.82 -14.34
CA PRO A 313 1.92 -14.24 -14.66
C PRO A 313 0.47 -14.70 -14.65
N SER A 314 0.15 -15.67 -15.49
CA SER A 314 -1.18 -16.30 -15.51
C SER A 314 -1.29 -17.26 -14.32
N LEU A 315 -2.01 -16.85 -13.27
CA LEU A 315 -2.27 -17.67 -12.09
C LEU A 315 -3.59 -18.42 -12.14
N HIS A 316 -4.52 -17.98 -12.98
CA HIS A 316 -5.90 -18.44 -12.96
C HIS A 316 -6.29 -19.05 -14.29
N VAL A 317 -7.04 -20.14 -14.23
CA VAL A 317 -7.80 -20.75 -15.33
C VAL A 317 -9.23 -20.96 -14.82
N SER A 318 -10.20 -20.99 -15.72
CA SER A 318 -11.59 -21.06 -15.30
C SER A 318 -12.00 -22.37 -14.64
N GLU A 319 -11.34 -23.48 -14.96
CA GLU A 319 -11.58 -24.83 -14.41
C GLU A 319 -10.60 -25.84 -15.05
N PRO A 320 -10.35 -27.00 -14.43
CA PRO A 320 -10.87 -27.46 -13.13
C PRO A 320 -10.12 -26.89 -11.92
N LEU A 321 -10.82 -26.78 -10.78
CA LEU A 321 -10.30 -26.34 -9.50
C LEU A 321 -10.09 -27.53 -8.56
N VAL A 322 -8.91 -27.65 -7.95
CA VAL A 322 -8.56 -28.71 -6.97
C VAL A 322 -8.25 -28.07 -5.62
N GLU A 323 -9.00 -28.49 -4.61
CA GLU A 323 -8.78 -28.06 -3.23
C GLU A 323 -7.57 -28.77 -2.62
N LEU A 324 -6.66 -28.02 -1.99
CA LEU A 324 -5.46 -28.50 -1.36
C LEU A 324 -5.59 -28.55 0.16
N THR A 325 -5.02 -29.58 0.78
CA THR A 325 -4.77 -29.55 2.22
C THR A 325 -3.68 -28.50 2.54
N TYR A 326 -3.56 -28.10 3.82
CA TYR A 326 -2.53 -27.14 4.23
C TYR A 326 -1.12 -27.56 3.79
N GLY A 327 -0.73 -28.84 4.05
CA GLY A 327 0.57 -29.34 3.63
C GLY A 327 0.79 -29.29 2.11
N GLN A 328 -0.24 -29.59 1.32
CA GLN A 328 -0.18 -29.49 -0.14
C GLN A 328 -0.09 -28.03 -0.61
N ALA A 329 -0.84 -27.10 0.03
CA ALA A 329 -0.76 -25.66 -0.28
C ALA A 329 0.65 -25.12 0.01
N MET A 330 1.26 -25.50 1.14
CA MET A 330 2.63 -25.13 1.48
C MET A 330 3.65 -25.73 0.49
N ALA A 331 3.51 -26.99 0.09
CA ALA A 331 4.33 -27.60 -0.94
C ALA A 331 4.19 -26.84 -2.29
N TYR A 332 2.97 -26.47 -2.66
CA TYR A 332 2.71 -25.66 -3.83
C TYR A 332 3.44 -24.32 -3.77
N LEU A 333 3.29 -23.57 -2.68
CA LEU A 333 3.91 -22.26 -2.51
C LEU A 333 5.45 -22.31 -2.47
N ARG A 334 6.02 -23.47 -2.19
CA ARG A 334 7.47 -23.73 -2.28
C ARG A 334 7.93 -24.14 -3.68
N GLY A 335 7.00 -24.41 -4.58
CA GLY A 335 7.29 -24.82 -5.95
C GLY A 335 7.50 -26.31 -6.13
N GLU A 336 7.03 -27.13 -5.18
CA GLU A 336 7.10 -28.60 -5.25
C GLU A 336 6.02 -29.17 -6.17
N ALA A 337 6.28 -30.34 -6.73
CA ALA A 337 5.27 -31.08 -7.47
C ALA A 337 4.25 -31.70 -6.52
N LEU A 338 2.98 -31.72 -6.93
CA LEU A 338 1.88 -32.21 -6.11
C LEU A 338 1.31 -33.54 -6.63
N PRO A 339 0.93 -34.46 -5.74
CA PRO A 339 -0.04 -35.48 -6.07
C PRO A 339 -1.43 -34.84 -6.12
N LEU A 340 -2.21 -35.15 -7.17
CA LEU A 340 -3.61 -34.76 -7.28
C LEU A 340 -4.52 -35.99 -7.22
N PRO A 341 -5.83 -35.81 -6.93
CA PRO A 341 -6.81 -36.87 -7.01
C PRO A 341 -6.74 -37.60 -8.38
N PRO A 342 -6.92 -38.95 -8.43
CA PRO A 342 -6.76 -39.74 -9.66
C PRO A 342 -7.71 -39.32 -10.79
N ASP A 343 -8.86 -38.76 -10.46
CA ASP A 343 -9.91 -38.30 -11.37
C ASP A 343 -9.66 -36.86 -11.90
N THR A 344 -8.61 -36.19 -11.42
CA THR A 344 -8.25 -34.86 -11.90
C THR A 344 -7.86 -34.88 -13.39
N PRO A 345 -8.50 -34.07 -14.25
CA PRO A 345 -8.17 -34.01 -15.66
C PRO A 345 -6.69 -33.67 -15.93
N ARG A 346 -6.11 -34.23 -16.98
CA ARG A 346 -4.77 -33.85 -17.46
C ARG A 346 -4.77 -32.46 -18.06
N GLY A 347 -3.68 -31.73 -17.92
CA GLY A 347 -3.53 -30.38 -18.46
C GLY A 347 -3.29 -29.36 -17.35
N ILE A 348 -3.65 -28.09 -17.64
CA ILE A 348 -3.57 -27.01 -16.66
C ILE A 348 -4.78 -27.10 -15.73
N VAL A 349 -4.49 -27.07 -14.42
CA VAL A 349 -5.47 -27.19 -13.34
C VAL A 349 -5.21 -26.08 -12.35
N GLU A 350 -6.25 -25.41 -11.90
CA GLU A 350 -6.16 -24.43 -10.82
C GLU A 350 -6.19 -25.14 -9.45
N VAL A 351 -5.37 -24.68 -8.52
CA VAL A 351 -5.33 -25.19 -7.15
C VAL A 351 -5.74 -24.10 -6.17
N ALA A 352 -6.50 -24.51 -5.15
CA ALA A 352 -7.05 -23.60 -4.15
C ALA A 352 -6.79 -24.10 -2.73
N PHE A 353 -6.89 -23.18 -1.77
CA PHE A 353 -6.91 -23.48 -0.35
C PHE A 353 -8.10 -22.76 0.29
N MET A 354 -8.94 -23.52 1.01
CA MET A 354 -10.18 -23.02 1.61
C MET A 354 -11.07 -22.25 0.60
N GLY A 355 -11.18 -22.80 -0.63
CA GLY A 355 -11.95 -22.20 -1.71
C GLY A 355 -11.31 -20.99 -2.40
N HIS A 356 -10.12 -20.57 -1.97
CA HIS A 356 -9.42 -19.42 -2.55
C HIS A 356 -8.29 -19.87 -3.48
N PRO A 357 -8.34 -19.51 -4.77
CA PRO A 357 -7.31 -19.87 -5.75
C PRO A 357 -5.91 -19.39 -5.34
N LEU A 358 -4.93 -20.29 -5.45
CA LEU A 358 -3.50 -20.01 -5.22
C LEU A 358 -2.73 -19.86 -6.53
N GLY A 359 -3.18 -20.54 -7.59
CA GLY A 359 -2.57 -20.54 -8.90
C GLY A 359 -2.71 -21.87 -9.61
N THR A 360 -1.80 -22.20 -10.54
CA THR A 360 -1.95 -23.32 -11.46
C THR A 360 -0.85 -24.35 -11.35
N VAL A 361 -1.19 -25.59 -11.72
CA VAL A 361 -0.28 -26.73 -11.92
C VAL A 361 -0.56 -27.38 -13.28
N LYS A 362 0.42 -28.10 -13.84
CA LYS A 362 0.24 -28.94 -15.02
C LYS A 362 0.15 -30.42 -14.59
N ASN A 363 -1.06 -30.97 -14.59
CA ASN A 363 -1.30 -32.38 -14.30
C ASN A 363 -0.85 -33.26 -15.48
N ILE A 364 0.12 -34.14 -15.26
CA ILE A 364 0.61 -35.13 -16.25
C ILE A 364 0.11 -36.55 -15.97
N GLY A 365 -0.75 -36.73 -14.97
CA GLY A 365 -1.38 -37.98 -14.56
C GLY A 365 -0.68 -38.67 -13.40
N THR A 366 0.64 -38.75 -13.39
CA THR A 366 1.43 -39.34 -12.27
C THR A 366 1.78 -38.33 -11.18
N ARG A 367 1.81 -37.05 -11.55
CA ARG A 367 2.07 -35.90 -10.67
C ARG A 367 1.59 -34.63 -11.37
N ALA A 368 1.47 -33.55 -10.61
CA ALA A 368 1.25 -32.21 -11.15
C ALA A 368 2.52 -31.35 -11.03
N ASN A 369 3.01 -30.86 -12.14
CA ASN A 369 4.16 -29.94 -12.16
C ASN A 369 3.71 -28.55 -11.74
N ASN A 370 4.45 -27.97 -10.80
CA ASN A 370 4.15 -26.66 -10.23
C ASN A 370 4.44 -25.52 -11.23
N LEU A 371 3.49 -24.63 -11.43
CA LEU A 371 3.61 -23.46 -12.30
C LEU A 371 3.67 -22.13 -11.50
N TYR A 372 3.74 -22.21 -10.17
CA TYR A 372 3.88 -21.02 -9.33
C TYR A 372 5.17 -20.25 -9.66
N PRO A 373 5.12 -18.92 -9.82
CA PRO A 373 6.29 -18.13 -10.19
C PRO A 373 7.47 -18.36 -9.24
N LYS A 374 8.66 -18.54 -9.79
CA LYS A 374 9.85 -18.90 -8.99
C LYS A 374 10.22 -17.82 -7.98
N GLU A 375 10.01 -16.57 -8.34
CA GLU A 375 10.32 -15.37 -7.56
C GLU A 375 9.39 -15.23 -6.34
N TRP A 376 8.20 -15.82 -6.39
CA TRP A 376 7.17 -15.73 -5.33
C TRP A 376 7.19 -16.88 -4.33
N ARG A 377 8.06 -17.86 -4.57
CA ARG A 377 8.15 -19.09 -3.74
C ARG A 377 8.64 -18.79 -2.34
N ILE A 378 8.03 -19.46 -1.39
CA ILE A 378 8.51 -19.49 -0.01
C ILE A 378 9.87 -20.21 0.03
N LYS A 379 10.88 -19.56 0.59
CA LYS A 379 12.25 -20.08 0.61
C LYS A 379 12.62 -20.84 1.89
N THR A 380 11.85 -20.65 2.97
CA THR A 380 12.13 -21.33 4.24
C THR A 380 11.84 -22.82 4.16
N THR A 381 12.66 -23.62 4.83
CA THR A 381 12.49 -25.07 4.98
C THR A 381 11.69 -25.44 6.21
N HIS A 382 11.56 -24.52 7.18
CA HIS A 382 10.80 -24.76 8.40
C HIS A 382 9.33 -24.38 8.18
N ILE A 383 8.49 -25.43 8.07
CA ILE A 383 7.04 -25.30 7.87
C ILE A 383 6.34 -25.85 9.11
N PRO A 384 5.39 -25.10 9.70
CA PRO A 384 4.53 -25.60 10.75
C PRO A 384 3.75 -26.84 10.28
N THR A 385 3.56 -27.81 11.16
CA THR A 385 2.72 -29.00 10.89
C THR A 385 1.24 -28.67 10.90
N ASP A 386 0.87 -27.69 11.73
CA ASP A 386 -0.51 -27.28 11.93
C ASP A 386 -0.77 -25.90 11.34
N TYR A 387 -1.94 -25.75 10.74
CA TYR A 387 -2.40 -24.47 10.22
C TYR A 387 -3.07 -23.65 11.33
N GLU A 388 -2.48 -22.50 11.62
CA GLU A 388 -3.08 -21.49 12.47
C GLU A 388 -3.84 -20.48 11.61
N ALA A 389 -5.18 -20.60 11.59
CA ALA A 389 -6.02 -19.76 10.76
C ALA A 389 -6.06 -18.32 11.28
N ILE A 390 -5.54 -17.37 10.48
CA ILE A 390 -5.60 -15.94 10.80
C ILE A 390 -7.03 -15.42 10.60
N LEU A 391 -7.69 -15.83 9.53
CA LEU A 391 -9.04 -15.32 9.21
C LEU A 391 -10.18 -16.09 9.87
N GLY A 392 -9.93 -17.12 10.63
CA GLY A 392 -10.95 -18.02 11.16
C GLY A 392 -11.58 -18.87 10.04
N HIS A 393 -12.37 -19.87 10.44
CA HIS A 393 -13.20 -20.62 9.50
C HIS A 393 -14.43 -19.75 9.16
N THR A 394 -14.49 -19.21 7.96
CA THR A 394 -15.67 -18.53 7.40
C THR A 394 -16.72 -19.55 6.98
#